data_b09cc217a080dcfc90243fe847464460
#
_entry.id   b09cc217a080dcfc90243fe847464460
#
_cell.length_a   1.000
_cell.length_b   1.000
_cell.length_c   1.000
_cell.angle_alpha   90.00
_cell.angle_beta   90.00
_cell.angle_gamma   90.00
#
_symmetry.space_group_name_H-M   'P 1'
#
loop_
_entity.id
_entity.type
_entity.pdbx_description
1 polymer ?
#
loop_
_entity_poly.entity_id
_entity_poly.type
_entity_poly.pdbx_seq_one_letter_code
_entity_poly.pdbx_strand_id
1 'polypeptide(L)'
;MNIKTKSIITLCLTALASMPLSAQCYMGSVVDIDGTWTTAKNLKVEESQIVFTDHNGAKHTISNSHGNSAPVKVIHDVLYADGNKTETLTNDMVEQVKRSGKLVVFGYLNDKLWVKIAQGNNIDGVTSALFYNLSGNYGYKSSFIVLGNSSISSVKFVNCKIDDVEDLYNFLARSGITEFSFEGLTLPALNELKCSFYNCSKLKRVSFVGLETSKVTTLFDLFINCSSLTEVDFSGCNLENVKDYRFMFNNCKSLSSVKAVGCNDKTVEILRNALKDAGISENIIVTSE
;
A
#
# COMPACT_ATOMS: atom_id res chain seq x y z
N MET A 1 3.82 21.98 -27.12
CA MET A 1 2.84 21.14 -26.38
C MET A 1 1.48 21.37 -26.99
N ASN A 2 0.93 20.37 -27.62
CA ASN A 2 -0.22 20.53 -28.53
C ASN A 2 -1.51 20.69 -27.70
N ILE A 3 -2.35 21.66 -28.02
CA ILE A 3 -3.60 22.03 -27.32
C ILE A 3 -4.54 20.82 -27.13
N LYS A 4 -4.48 19.83 -28.03
CA LYS A 4 -5.26 18.60 -27.95
C LYS A 4 -4.86 17.69 -26.75
N THR A 5 -3.59 17.70 -26.35
CA THR A 5 -3.10 16.90 -25.22
C THR A 5 -3.58 17.48 -23.88
N LYS A 6 -3.65 18.81 -23.75
CA LYS A 6 -4.21 19.45 -22.55
C LYS A 6 -5.70 19.16 -22.35
N SER A 7 -6.48 19.09 -23.45
CA SER A 7 -7.92 18.78 -23.36
C SER A 7 -8.19 17.35 -22.90
N ILE A 8 -7.36 16.39 -23.28
CA ILE A 8 -7.50 14.97 -22.85
C ILE A 8 -7.16 14.84 -21.36
N ILE A 9 -6.08 15.47 -20.90
CA ILE A 9 -5.68 15.46 -19.49
C ILE A 9 -6.74 16.16 -18.62
N THR A 10 -7.32 17.26 -19.08
CA THR A 10 -8.39 17.97 -18.34
C THR A 10 -9.68 17.15 -18.29
N LEU A 11 -10.02 16.41 -19.34
CA LEU A 11 -11.19 15.52 -19.34
C LEU A 11 -11.02 14.33 -18.38
N CYS A 12 -9.81 13.76 -18.28
CA CYS A 12 -9.54 12.68 -17.32
C CYS A 12 -9.62 13.16 -15.86
N LEU A 13 -9.14 14.36 -15.55
CA LEU A 13 -9.22 14.93 -14.20
C LEU A 13 -10.66 15.28 -13.78
N THR A 14 -11.50 15.73 -14.72
CA THR A 14 -12.92 16.01 -14.44
C THR A 14 -13.77 14.73 -14.39
N ALA A 15 -13.40 13.68 -15.11
CA ALA A 15 -14.08 12.39 -15.08
C ALA A 15 -13.89 11.63 -13.75
N LEU A 16 -12.76 11.82 -13.06
CA LEU A 16 -12.56 11.29 -11.71
C LEU A 16 -13.42 11.99 -10.65
N ALA A 17 -13.83 13.25 -10.90
CA ALA A 17 -14.65 14.03 -9.97
C ALA A 17 -16.17 13.84 -10.16
N SER A 18 -16.61 13.17 -11.21
CA SER A 18 -18.03 12.97 -11.56
C SER A 18 -18.40 11.51 -11.77
N MET A 19 -17.90 10.60 -10.93
CA MET A 19 -18.33 9.20 -10.97
C MET A 19 -19.82 9.09 -10.62
N PRO A 20 -20.63 8.39 -11.43
CA PRO A 20 -22.03 8.20 -11.07
C PRO A 20 -22.14 7.39 -9.77
N LEU A 21 -23.11 7.77 -8.94
CA LEU A 21 -23.42 7.24 -7.61
C LEU A 21 -23.79 5.74 -7.55
N SER A 22 -23.60 4.97 -8.59
CA SER A 22 -23.84 3.52 -8.61
C SER A 22 -22.52 2.78 -8.40
N ALA A 23 -22.20 2.54 -7.16
CA ALA A 23 -21.04 1.77 -6.75
C ALA A 23 -21.10 0.34 -7.25
N GLN A 24 -20.22 -0.05 -8.14
CA GLN A 24 -20.07 -1.43 -8.58
C GLN A 24 -18.59 -1.79 -8.60
N CYS A 25 -18.24 -2.86 -7.86
CA CYS A 25 -16.99 -3.53 -8.13
C CYS A 25 -17.01 -4.11 -9.53
N TYR A 26 -15.93 -3.95 -10.26
CA TYR A 26 -15.74 -4.73 -11.46
C TYR A 26 -14.28 -5.18 -11.59
N MET A 27 -14.10 -6.32 -12.25
CA MET A 27 -12.78 -6.78 -12.66
C MET A 27 -12.52 -6.33 -14.09
N GLY A 28 -11.37 -5.66 -14.29
CA GLY A 28 -11.07 -5.12 -15.61
C GLY A 28 -9.63 -4.71 -15.76
N SER A 29 -9.37 -3.80 -16.67
CA SER A 29 -8.04 -3.22 -16.86
C SER A 29 -8.06 -1.74 -16.49
N VAL A 30 -6.90 -1.22 -16.10
CA VAL A 30 -6.64 0.21 -15.97
C VAL A 30 -5.45 0.58 -16.83
N VAL A 31 -5.49 1.81 -17.34
CA VAL A 31 -4.43 2.39 -18.16
C VAL A 31 -3.85 3.57 -17.41
N ASP A 32 -2.54 3.61 -17.26
CA ASP A 32 -1.78 4.73 -16.70
C ASP A 32 -1.22 5.58 -17.84
N ILE A 33 -1.60 6.84 -17.83
CA ILE A 33 -1.10 7.85 -18.75
C ILE A 33 -0.44 8.94 -17.93
N ASP A 34 0.89 8.99 -17.94
CA ASP A 34 1.68 10.01 -17.22
C ASP A 34 1.31 10.14 -15.73
N GLY A 35 1.06 9.00 -15.06
CA GLY A 35 0.66 8.95 -13.66
C GLY A 35 -0.85 9.13 -13.42
N THR A 36 -1.64 9.31 -14.47
CA THR A 36 -3.10 9.37 -14.36
C THR A 36 -3.71 8.03 -14.77
N TRP A 37 -4.40 7.38 -13.81
CA TRP A 37 -5.03 6.10 -14.00
C TRP A 37 -6.48 6.24 -14.43
N THR A 38 -6.87 5.49 -15.45
CA THR A 38 -8.28 5.40 -15.86
C THR A 38 -8.67 3.95 -16.13
N THR A 39 -9.92 3.62 -15.86
CA THR A 39 -10.47 2.30 -16.14
C THR A 39 -10.59 2.08 -17.62
N ALA A 40 -10.35 0.86 -18.08
CA ALA A 40 -10.35 0.51 -19.49
C ALA A 40 -11.23 -0.72 -19.76
N LYS A 41 -12.39 -0.49 -20.39
CA LYS A 41 -13.25 -1.53 -20.95
C LYS A 41 -12.94 -1.68 -22.44
N ASN A 42 -13.19 -2.87 -22.99
CA ASN A 42 -12.95 -3.14 -24.41
C ASN A 42 -11.53 -2.78 -24.88
N LEU A 43 -10.56 -3.02 -23.99
CA LEU A 43 -9.16 -2.65 -24.20
C LEU A 43 -8.57 -3.44 -25.38
N LYS A 44 -7.99 -2.73 -26.34
CA LYS A 44 -7.17 -3.27 -27.41
C LYS A 44 -5.81 -2.61 -27.37
N VAL A 45 -4.77 -3.39 -27.27
CA VAL A 45 -3.38 -2.96 -27.34
C VAL A 45 -2.84 -3.36 -28.70
N GLU A 46 -2.56 -2.37 -29.53
CA GLU A 46 -2.02 -2.51 -30.90
C GLU A 46 -0.58 -2.00 -30.90
N GLU A 47 0.19 -2.29 -31.95
CA GLU A 47 1.60 -1.89 -32.02
C GLU A 47 1.82 -0.38 -31.89
N SER A 48 0.91 0.42 -32.45
CA SER A 48 1.02 1.88 -32.50
C SER A 48 0.09 2.63 -31.56
N GLN A 49 -0.91 1.96 -30.98
CA GLN A 49 -1.95 2.62 -30.17
C GLN A 49 -2.60 1.68 -29.17
N ILE A 50 -3.16 2.28 -28.12
CA ILE A 50 -4.03 1.63 -27.15
C ILE A 50 -5.44 2.24 -27.30
N VAL A 51 -6.44 1.40 -27.50
CA VAL A 51 -7.84 1.81 -27.67
C VAL A 51 -8.67 1.20 -26.56
N PHE A 52 -9.46 2.00 -25.86
CA PHE A 52 -10.36 1.51 -24.81
C PHE A 52 -11.56 2.45 -24.61
N THR A 53 -12.52 1.97 -23.81
CA THR A 53 -13.66 2.75 -23.34
C THR A 53 -13.55 2.89 -21.82
N ASP A 54 -13.68 4.09 -21.28
CA ASP A 54 -13.67 4.31 -19.83
C ASP A 54 -15.01 3.89 -19.19
N HIS A 55 -15.11 4.05 -17.87
CA HIS A 55 -16.31 3.68 -17.12
C HIS A 55 -17.53 4.57 -17.46
N ASN A 56 -17.30 5.78 -17.99
CA ASN A 56 -18.36 6.69 -18.45
C ASN A 56 -18.80 6.40 -19.89
N GLY A 57 -18.18 5.43 -20.56
CA GLY A 57 -18.46 5.09 -21.95
C GLY A 57 -17.71 5.94 -22.98
N ALA A 58 -16.82 6.83 -22.58
CA ALA A 58 -16.00 7.60 -23.50
C ALA A 58 -14.90 6.72 -24.13
N LYS A 59 -14.75 6.83 -25.44
CA LYS A 59 -13.71 6.10 -26.18
C LYS A 59 -12.40 6.89 -26.16
N HIS A 60 -11.33 6.20 -25.88
CA HIS A 60 -9.97 6.73 -25.84
C HIS A 60 -9.09 6.01 -26.86
N THR A 61 -8.25 6.76 -27.54
CA THR A 61 -7.18 6.24 -28.40
C THR A 61 -5.89 6.95 -28.03
N ILE A 62 -4.90 6.19 -27.59
CA ILE A 62 -3.61 6.71 -27.12
C ILE A 62 -2.53 6.13 -28.02
N SER A 63 -1.70 6.99 -28.60
CA SER A 63 -0.55 6.55 -29.37
C SER A 63 0.55 5.97 -28.46
N ASN A 64 1.08 4.82 -28.80
CA ASN A 64 2.23 4.22 -28.12
C ASN A 64 3.55 4.99 -28.38
N SER A 65 3.57 5.87 -29.38
CA SER A 65 4.71 6.71 -29.75
C SER A 65 4.59 8.11 -29.14
N HIS A 66 4.62 8.23 -27.83
CA HIS A 66 4.84 9.53 -27.20
C HIS A 66 6.35 9.71 -27.04
N GLY A 67 6.94 10.55 -27.86
CA GLY A 67 8.34 10.93 -27.74
C GLY A 67 8.63 11.46 -26.32
N ASN A 68 9.64 10.96 -25.67
CA ASN A 68 10.15 11.34 -24.33
C ASN A 68 9.17 11.23 -23.14
N SER A 69 7.94 10.73 -23.29
CA SER A 69 7.01 10.46 -22.19
C SER A 69 7.20 9.03 -21.69
N ALA A 70 6.91 8.81 -20.42
CA ALA A 70 6.93 7.46 -19.85
C ALA A 70 5.97 6.54 -20.64
N PRO A 71 6.34 5.27 -20.87
CA PRO A 71 5.49 4.36 -21.62
C PRO A 71 4.13 4.20 -20.92
N VAL A 72 3.06 4.19 -21.70
CA VAL A 72 1.71 3.91 -21.19
C VAL A 72 1.71 2.54 -20.56
N LYS A 73 1.29 2.46 -19.30
CA LYS A 73 1.20 1.18 -18.57
C LYS A 73 -0.23 0.68 -18.59
N VAL A 74 -0.38 -0.61 -18.85
CA VAL A 74 -1.66 -1.32 -18.75
C VAL A 74 -1.55 -2.35 -17.64
N ILE A 75 -2.52 -2.32 -16.71
CA ILE A 75 -2.63 -3.32 -15.65
C ILE A 75 -3.95 -4.05 -15.85
N HIS A 76 -3.87 -5.38 -15.95
CA HIS A 76 -5.00 -6.27 -16.10
C HIS A 76 -5.44 -6.84 -14.75
N ASP A 77 -6.65 -7.39 -14.71
CA ASP A 77 -7.22 -8.08 -13.55
C ASP A 77 -7.30 -7.20 -12.30
N VAL A 78 -7.64 -5.93 -12.50
CA VAL A 78 -7.79 -4.94 -11.44
C VAL A 78 -9.20 -5.02 -10.87
N LEU A 79 -9.29 -5.14 -9.54
CA LEU A 79 -10.51 -4.92 -8.80
C LEU A 79 -10.72 -3.40 -8.64
N TYR A 80 -11.68 -2.87 -9.36
CA TYR A 80 -12.05 -1.47 -9.28
C TYR A 80 -13.23 -1.28 -8.34
N ALA A 81 -13.09 -0.39 -7.35
CA ALA A 81 -14.12 -0.03 -6.41
C ALA A 81 -14.30 1.50 -6.40
N ASP A 82 -15.52 1.99 -6.56
CA ASP A 82 -15.79 3.44 -6.60
C ASP A 82 -16.29 4.02 -5.26
N GLY A 83 -16.37 3.21 -4.22
CA GLY A 83 -16.51 3.66 -2.84
C GLY A 83 -17.91 3.99 -2.36
N ASN A 84 -18.94 3.91 -3.16
CA ASN A 84 -20.27 4.29 -2.76
C ASN A 84 -21.24 3.11 -2.52
N LYS A 85 -21.36 2.70 -1.28
CA LYS A 85 -22.56 2.17 -0.59
C LYS A 85 -23.00 0.71 -0.75
N THR A 86 -22.90 0.02 -1.87
CA THR A 86 -23.37 -1.37 -2.01
C THR A 86 -22.57 -2.14 -3.01
N GLU A 87 -21.27 -2.18 -2.78
CA GLU A 87 -20.39 -2.93 -3.65
C GLU A 87 -20.68 -4.41 -3.53
N THR A 88 -20.89 -5.04 -4.66
CA THR A 88 -21.08 -6.48 -4.72
C THR A 88 -19.80 -7.09 -5.26
N LEU A 89 -19.00 -7.66 -4.37
CA LEU A 89 -17.93 -8.56 -4.75
C LEU A 89 -18.56 -9.93 -5.04
N THR A 90 -18.52 -10.36 -6.29
CA THR A 90 -19.04 -11.67 -6.68
C THR A 90 -18.03 -12.79 -6.41
N ASN A 91 -18.50 -14.02 -6.27
CA ASN A 91 -17.61 -15.17 -6.13
C ASN A 91 -16.68 -15.31 -7.33
N ASP A 92 -17.15 -14.99 -8.53
CA ASP A 92 -16.33 -15.05 -9.75
C ASP A 92 -15.16 -14.07 -9.72
N MET A 93 -15.36 -12.86 -9.18
CA MET A 93 -14.29 -11.87 -8.97
C MET A 93 -13.25 -12.39 -7.99
N VAL A 94 -13.67 -12.98 -6.87
CA VAL A 94 -12.78 -13.60 -5.89
C VAL A 94 -11.96 -14.72 -6.51
N GLU A 95 -12.62 -15.61 -7.27
CA GLU A 95 -11.92 -16.71 -7.96
C GLU A 95 -10.96 -16.20 -9.05
N GLN A 96 -11.26 -15.09 -9.69
CA GLN A 96 -10.35 -14.46 -10.65
C GLN A 96 -9.10 -13.92 -9.94
N VAL A 97 -9.24 -13.24 -8.81
CA VAL A 97 -8.12 -12.79 -7.97
C VAL A 97 -7.26 -13.96 -7.54
N LYS A 98 -7.86 -15.04 -7.05
CA LYS A 98 -7.13 -16.26 -6.65
C LYS A 98 -6.35 -16.88 -7.82
N ARG A 99 -6.98 -17.03 -8.98
CA ARG A 99 -6.34 -17.58 -10.17
C ARG A 99 -5.18 -16.75 -10.68
N SER A 100 -5.29 -15.42 -10.61
CA SER A 100 -4.22 -14.52 -11.02
C SER A 100 -3.03 -14.54 -10.06
N GLY A 101 -3.23 -14.94 -8.81
CA GLY A 101 -2.25 -14.86 -7.73
C GLY A 101 -1.95 -13.41 -7.30
N LYS A 102 -2.73 -12.44 -7.81
CA LYS A 102 -2.53 -11.01 -7.58
C LYS A 102 -3.82 -10.34 -7.12
N LEU A 103 -3.72 -9.54 -6.08
CA LEU A 103 -4.76 -8.60 -5.67
C LEU A 103 -4.35 -7.21 -6.15
N VAL A 104 -5.05 -6.67 -7.13
CA VAL A 104 -4.82 -5.30 -7.60
C VAL A 104 -6.08 -4.50 -7.33
N VAL A 105 -5.96 -3.45 -6.54
CA VAL A 105 -7.08 -2.61 -6.11
C VAL A 105 -6.85 -1.18 -6.55
N PHE A 106 -7.88 -0.58 -7.11
CA PHE A 106 -7.87 0.81 -7.58
C PHE A 106 -9.10 1.56 -7.07
N GLY A 107 -8.90 2.79 -6.62
CA GLY A 107 -9.98 3.68 -6.24
C GLY A 107 -10.31 3.65 -4.75
N TYR A 108 -11.58 3.60 -4.39
CA TYR A 108 -12.05 3.63 -3.02
C TYR A 108 -12.42 2.22 -2.55
N LEU A 109 -11.85 1.79 -1.44
CA LEU A 109 -12.13 0.49 -0.84
C LEU A 109 -12.82 0.72 0.52
N ASN A 110 -14.09 0.40 0.64
CA ASN A 110 -14.77 0.48 1.92
C ASN A 110 -14.53 -0.76 2.80
N ASP A 111 -14.86 -0.65 4.08
CA ASP A 111 -14.69 -1.69 5.08
C ASP A 111 -15.37 -3.02 4.71
N LYS A 112 -16.60 -2.96 4.18
CA LYS A 112 -17.37 -4.16 3.82
C LYS A 112 -16.74 -4.94 2.69
N LEU A 113 -16.23 -4.23 1.69
CA LEU A 113 -15.52 -4.85 0.59
C LEU A 113 -14.20 -5.46 1.05
N TRP A 114 -13.48 -4.73 1.89
CA TRP A 114 -12.23 -5.20 2.45
C TRP A 114 -12.42 -6.47 3.29
N VAL A 115 -13.40 -6.50 4.17
CA VAL A 115 -13.76 -7.69 4.97
C VAL A 115 -14.03 -8.90 4.06
N LYS A 116 -14.74 -8.71 2.95
CA LYS A 116 -14.99 -9.79 2.00
C LYS A 116 -13.74 -10.30 1.29
N ILE A 117 -12.79 -9.40 0.99
CA ILE A 117 -11.55 -9.79 0.30
C ILE A 117 -10.58 -10.45 1.28
N ALA A 118 -10.32 -9.84 2.43
CA ALA A 118 -9.21 -10.20 3.31
C ALA A 118 -9.58 -11.15 4.45
N GLN A 119 -10.74 -10.99 5.07
CA GLN A 119 -11.10 -11.76 6.27
C GLN A 119 -11.77 -13.11 5.98
N GLY A 120 -12.16 -13.39 4.75
CA GLY A 120 -12.87 -14.60 4.38
C GLY A 120 -12.01 -15.74 3.84
N ASN A 121 -10.69 -15.75 4.05
CA ASN A 121 -9.75 -16.65 3.34
C ASN A 121 -9.85 -16.52 1.81
N ASN A 122 -10.41 -15.42 1.33
CA ASN A 122 -10.66 -15.19 -0.08
C ASN A 122 -9.39 -14.77 -0.86
N ILE A 123 -8.26 -14.64 -0.17
CA ILE A 123 -6.97 -14.33 -0.78
C ILE A 123 -5.97 -15.48 -0.69
N ASP A 124 -6.43 -16.69 -0.38
CA ASP A 124 -5.59 -17.87 -0.40
C ASP A 124 -5.01 -18.07 -1.80
N GLY A 125 -3.67 -18.27 -1.86
CA GLY A 125 -2.95 -18.38 -3.12
C GLY A 125 -2.55 -17.04 -3.75
N VAL A 126 -3.02 -15.91 -3.25
CA VAL A 126 -2.57 -14.58 -3.66
C VAL A 126 -1.17 -14.32 -3.09
N THR A 127 -0.22 -14.01 -3.98
CA THR A 127 1.18 -13.79 -3.59
C THR A 127 1.60 -12.31 -3.61
N SER A 128 0.82 -11.46 -4.28
CA SER A 128 1.09 -10.03 -4.34
C SER A 128 -0.18 -9.18 -4.20
N ALA A 129 -0.06 -8.05 -3.53
CA ALA A 129 -1.10 -7.04 -3.41
C ALA A 129 -0.58 -5.68 -3.88
N LEU A 130 -1.35 -5.03 -4.76
CA LEU A 130 -1.02 -3.75 -5.37
C LEU A 130 -2.22 -2.81 -5.17
N PHE A 131 -1.96 -1.67 -4.58
CA PHE A 131 -2.99 -0.67 -4.29
C PHE A 131 -2.65 0.63 -5.00
N TYR A 132 -3.59 1.15 -5.79
CA TYR A 132 -3.40 2.35 -6.58
C TYR A 132 -4.48 3.38 -6.28
N ASN A 133 -4.06 4.62 -6.03
CA ASN A 133 -4.96 5.78 -5.84
C ASN A 133 -6.08 5.50 -4.84
N LEU A 134 -5.83 4.67 -3.84
CA LEU A 134 -6.77 4.51 -2.74
C LEU A 134 -6.91 5.83 -2.01
N SER A 135 -8.13 6.26 -1.80
CA SER A 135 -8.42 7.49 -1.08
C SER A 135 -9.70 7.33 -0.28
N GLY A 136 -9.80 8.08 0.81
CA GLY A 136 -11.06 8.23 1.52
C GLY A 136 -11.00 7.86 2.99
N ASN A 137 -12.20 7.72 3.51
CA ASN A 137 -12.49 7.48 4.92
C ASN A 137 -13.21 6.13 5.02
N TYR A 138 -12.62 5.18 5.73
CA TYR A 138 -13.12 3.81 5.79
C TYR A 138 -14.13 3.58 6.92
N GLY A 139 -14.29 4.56 7.83
CA GLY A 139 -15.17 4.46 8.99
C GLY A 139 -14.70 3.46 10.05
N TYR A 140 -13.59 2.79 9.83
CA TYR A 140 -12.93 1.88 10.76
C TYR A 140 -11.57 2.43 11.15
N LYS A 141 -11.44 2.77 12.43
CA LYS A 141 -10.21 3.34 12.96
C LYS A 141 -9.09 2.32 13.10
N SER A 142 -9.44 1.04 13.18
CA SER A 142 -8.51 -0.04 13.46
C SER A 142 -8.47 -1.10 12.38
N SER A 143 -7.29 -1.72 12.22
CA SER A 143 -7.06 -2.90 11.37
C SER A 143 -7.48 -2.71 9.90
N PHE A 144 -7.14 -1.56 9.35
CA PHE A 144 -7.48 -1.15 7.99
C PHE A 144 -7.23 -2.23 6.94
N ILE A 145 -6.03 -2.80 6.95
CA ILE A 145 -5.63 -3.88 6.03
C ILE A 145 -4.90 -4.94 6.83
N VAL A 146 -5.49 -6.11 6.99
CA VAL A 146 -4.81 -7.26 7.56
C VAL A 146 -4.53 -8.25 6.45
N LEU A 147 -3.32 -8.21 5.92
CA LEU A 147 -2.77 -9.17 4.96
C LEU A 147 -1.96 -10.27 5.67
N GLY A 148 -2.00 -10.29 6.98
CA GLY A 148 -1.36 -11.29 7.81
C GLY A 148 -1.91 -12.70 7.58
N ASN A 149 -1.11 -13.71 7.90
CA ASN A 149 -1.41 -15.13 7.68
C ASN A 149 -1.64 -15.52 6.20
N SER A 150 -1.26 -14.67 5.26
CA SER A 150 -1.47 -14.90 3.83
C SER A 150 -0.22 -15.41 3.12
N SER A 151 -0.41 -15.93 1.92
CA SER A 151 0.69 -16.28 1.02
C SER A 151 1.38 -15.03 0.43
N ILE A 152 0.95 -13.84 0.80
CA ILE A 152 1.46 -12.58 0.26
C ILE A 152 2.93 -12.41 0.59
N SER A 153 3.74 -12.22 -0.45
CA SER A 153 5.17 -11.96 -0.39
C SER A 153 5.57 -10.58 -0.92
N SER A 154 4.63 -9.86 -1.53
CA SER A 154 4.85 -8.51 -2.05
C SER A 154 3.60 -7.66 -1.83
N VAL A 155 3.79 -6.46 -1.28
CA VAL A 155 2.74 -5.43 -1.14
C VAL A 155 3.31 -4.11 -1.61
N LYS A 156 2.54 -3.39 -2.43
CA LYS A 156 2.92 -2.07 -2.91
C LYS A 156 1.73 -1.12 -2.89
N PHE A 157 2.00 0.11 -2.47
CA PHE A 157 1.08 1.23 -2.57
C PHE A 157 1.59 2.24 -3.58
N VAL A 158 0.70 2.87 -4.32
CA VAL A 158 1.01 3.94 -5.27
C VAL A 158 -0.03 5.03 -5.11
N ASN A 159 0.41 6.20 -4.65
CA ASN A 159 -0.44 7.38 -4.48
C ASN A 159 -1.71 7.11 -3.64
N CYS A 160 -1.55 6.39 -2.52
CA CYS A 160 -2.64 6.05 -1.62
C CYS A 160 -2.66 7.01 -0.42
N LYS A 161 -3.84 7.57 -0.11
CA LYS A 161 -4.05 8.43 1.05
C LYS A 161 -5.33 8.02 1.77
N ILE A 162 -5.22 7.59 3.02
CA ILE A 162 -6.34 7.10 3.81
C ILE A 162 -6.38 7.87 5.12
N ASP A 163 -7.45 8.64 5.30
CA ASP A 163 -7.48 9.73 6.28
C ASP A 163 -7.80 9.30 7.70
N ASP A 164 -8.49 8.17 7.89
CA ASP A 164 -9.03 7.73 9.19
C ASP A 164 -8.39 6.48 9.79
N VAL A 165 -7.36 5.94 9.17
CA VAL A 165 -6.63 4.78 9.71
C VAL A 165 -5.79 5.20 10.91
N GLU A 166 -6.17 4.72 12.09
CA GLU A 166 -5.49 4.99 13.34
C GLU A 166 -4.47 3.91 13.72
N ASP A 167 -4.67 2.65 13.30
CA ASP A 167 -3.73 1.57 13.59
C ASP A 167 -3.47 0.64 12.40
N LEU A 168 -2.31 -0.01 12.44
CA LEU A 168 -1.90 -1.07 11.53
C LEU A 168 -1.73 -2.40 12.28
N TYR A 169 -2.56 -2.68 13.28
CA TYR A 169 -2.50 -3.91 14.05
C TYR A 169 -2.56 -5.16 13.17
N ASN A 170 -1.55 -6.02 13.29
CA ASN A 170 -1.38 -7.24 12.49
C ASN A 170 -1.36 -7.03 10.96
N PHE A 171 -1.05 -5.85 10.48
CA PHE A 171 -1.08 -5.46 9.06
C PHE A 171 -0.49 -6.54 8.12
N LEU A 172 0.74 -6.96 8.37
CA LEU A 172 1.45 -8.00 7.62
C LEU A 172 1.92 -9.17 8.50
N ALA A 173 1.36 -9.30 9.70
CA ALA A 173 1.78 -10.32 10.64
C ALA A 173 1.75 -11.73 10.02
N ARG A 174 2.82 -12.51 10.22
CA ARG A 174 2.97 -13.89 9.70
C ARG A 174 2.89 -14.01 8.17
N SER A 175 3.07 -12.92 7.43
CA SER A 175 3.11 -12.97 5.96
C SER A 175 4.46 -13.49 5.44
N GLY A 176 4.46 -13.87 4.17
CA GLY A 176 5.68 -14.29 3.45
C GLY A 176 6.54 -13.15 2.94
N ILE A 177 6.25 -11.90 3.33
CA ILE A 177 6.90 -10.70 2.80
C ILE A 177 8.41 -10.69 3.09
N THR A 178 9.19 -10.27 2.10
CA THR A 178 10.65 -10.14 2.23
C THR A 178 11.12 -8.71 2.40
N GLU A 179 10.37 -7.77 1.85
CA GLU A 179 10.65 -6.32 1.92
C GLU A 179 9.35 -5.55 1.93
N PHE A 180 9.33 -4.42 2.62
CA PHE A 180 8.19 -3.51 2.63
C PHE A 180 8.64 -2.05 2.71
N SER A 181 7.93 -1.18 2.00
CA SER A 181 8.09 0.28 2.09
C SER A 181 6.73 0.93 2.24
N PHE A 182 6.64 1.93 3.11
CA PHE A 182 5.48 2.81 3.22
C PHE A 182 5.42 3.88 2.12
N GLU A 183 6.39 3.92 1.22
CA GLU A 183 6.36 4.81 0.07
C GLU A 183 5.04 4.68 -0.71
N GLY A 184 4.44 5.83 -1.04
CA GLY A 184 3.17 5.89 -1.75
C GLY A 184 1.93 5.64 -0.88
N LEU A 185 2.09 5.50 0.46
CA LEU A 185 0.99 5.37 1.41
C LEU A 185 1.04 6.49 2.46
N THR A 186 0.00 7.29 2.53
CA THR A 186 -0.16 8.36 3.52
C THR A 186 -1.30 8.02 4.49
N LEU A 187 -1.00 8.02 5.79
CA LEU A 187 -1.92 7.68 6.87
C LEU A 187 -1.88 8.78 7.96
N PRO A 188 -2.56 9.92 7.77
CA PRO A 188 -2.40 11.08 8.64
C PRO A 188 -2.99 10.92 10.06
N ALA A 189 -3.83 9.90 10.28
CA ALA A 189 -4.39 9.59 11.59
C ALA A 189 -3.63 8.50 12.35
N LEU A 190 -2.60 7.89 11.74
CA LEU A 190 -1.88 6.75 12.29
C LEU A 190 -1.27 7.07 13.66
N ASN A 191 -1.64 6.28 14.67
CA ASN A 191 -1.11 6.41 16.03
C ASN A 191 -0.61 5.10 16.66
N GLU A 192 -0.83 3.93 15.99
CA GLU A 192 -0.37 2.64 16.45
C GLU A 192 0.23 1.79 15.32
N LEU A 193 1.41 1.20 15.58
CA LEU A 193 2.10 0.24 14.72
C LEU A 193 2.27 -1.13 15.39
N LYS A 194 1.48 -1.39 16.42
CA LYS A 194 1.55 -2.60 17.22
C LYS A 194 1.42 -3.87 16.36
N CYS A 195 2.35 -4.82 16.52
CA CYS A 195 2.34 -6.13 15.86
C CYS A 195 2.30 -6.10 14.31
N SER A 196 2.56 -4.95 13.66
CA SER A 196 2.35 -4.81 12.20
C SER A 196 3.13 -5.84 11.38
N PHE A 197 4.32 -6.25 11.83
CA PHE A 197 5.17 -7.24 11.17
C PHE A 197 5.47 -8.45 12.08
N TYR A 198 4.59 -8.72 13.05
CA TYR A 198 4.73 -9.83 13.99
C TYR A 198 4.96 -11.17 13.27
N ASN A 199 6.02 -11.92 13.62
CA ASN A 199 6.36 -13.22 13.04
C ASN A 199 6.62 -13.24 11.51
N CYS A 200 7.03 -12.13 10.91
CA CYS A 200 7.47 -12.10 9.51
C CYS A 200 8.88 -12.67 9.37
N SER A 201 9.02 -13.99 9.47
CA SER A 201 10.33 -14.67 9.55
C SER A 201 11.19 -14.52 8.29
N LYS A 202 10.59 -14.18 7.12
CA LYS A 202 11.28 -13.96 5.85
C LYS A 202 11.62 -12.49 5.58
N LEU A 203 11.08 -11.57 6.38
CA LEU A 203 11.27 -10.13 6.21
C LEU A 203 12.74 -9.75 6.40
N LYS A 204 13.31 -9.05 5.43
CA LYS A 204 14.71 -8.60 5.42
C LYS A 204 14.83 -7.10 5.59
N ARG A 205 13.96 -6.32 4.97
CA ARG A 205 14.01 -4.85 4.98
C ARG A 205 12.63 -4.23 5.15
N VAL A 206 12.58 -3.16 5.95
CA VAL A 206 11.39 -2.29 6.06
C VAL A 206 11.82 -0.84 6.02
N SER A 207 11.12 -0.02 5.23
CA SER A 207 11.32 1.44 5.20
C SER A 207 10.04 2.16 5.63
N PHE A 208 10.19 3.05 6.62
CA PHE A 208 9.16 3.97 7.10
C PHE A 208 9.30 5.38 6.50
N VAL A 209 10.24 5.56 5.58
CA VAL A 209 10.49 6.87 4.94
C VAL A 209 9.21 7.38 4.29
N GLY A 210 8.86 8.63 4.62
CA GLY A 210 7.65 9.29 4.13
C GLY A 210 6.35 8.98 4.90
N LEU A 211 6.38 8.06 5.88
CA LEU A 211 5.24 7.83 6.76
C LEU A 211 5.16 8.90 7.85
N GLU A 212 3.99 9.49 8.06
CA GLU A 212 3.74 10.40 9.18
C GLU A 212 3.67 9.60 10.49
N THR A 213 4.66 9.79 11.35
CA THR A 213 4.82 9.01 12.59
C THR A 213 4.69 9.83 13.87
N SER A 214 4.49 11.16 13.76
CA SER A 214 4.47 12.05 14.93
C SER A 214 3.35 11.76 15.94
N LYS A 215 2.29 11.08 15.52
CA LYS A 215 1.18 10.65 16.39
C LYS A 215 1.35 9.24 16.95
N VAL A 216 2.36 8.49 16.50
CA VAL A 216 2.54 7.09 16.93
C VAL A 216 2.92 7.04 18.40
N THR A 217 2.15 6.24 19.16
CA THR A 217 2.33 6.07 20.60
C THR A 217 2.84 4.70 20.99
N THR A 218 2.73 3.70 20.12
CA THR A 218 3.19 2.34 20.40
C THR A 218 3.82 1.65 19.20
N LEU A 219 4.95 1.00 19.44
CA LEU A 219 5.68 0.10 18.56
C LEU A 219 5.76 -1.32 19.18
N PHE A 220 4.85 -1.63 20.10
CA PHE A 220 4.83 -2.90 20.82
C PHE A 220 4.81 -4.09 19.86
N ASP A 221 5.72 -5.06 20.03
CA ASP A 221 5.83 -6.27 19.18
C ASP A 221 6.00 -6.00 17.68
N LEU A 222 6.41 -4.80 17.26
CA LEU A 222 6.41 -4.38 15.84
C LEU A 222 7.10 -5.40 14.94
N PHE A 223 8.29 -5.89 15.32
CA PHE A 223 9.11 -6.84 14.57
C PHE A 223 9.44 -8.12 15.33
N ILE A 224 8.71 -8.42 16.40
CA ILE A 224 9.02 -9.63 17.18
C ILE A 224 9.07 -10.87 16.28
N ASN A 225 10.13 -11.68 16.40
CA ASN A 225 10.40 -12.88 15.63
C ASN A 225 10.62 -12.67 14.11
N CYS A 226 11.00 -11.47 13.69
CA CYS A 226 11.47 -11.21 12.32
C CYS A 226 12.93 -11.67 12.20
N SER A 227 13.19 -12.97 12.24
CA SER A 227 14.53 -13.55 12.38
C SER A 227 15.47 -13.27 11.21
N SER A 228 14.93 -12.96 10.02
CA SER A 228 15.71 -12.61 8.82
C SER A 228 15.87 -11.10 8.62
N LEU A 229 15.30 -10.25 9.49
CA LEU A 229 15.34 -8.79 9.36
C LEU A 229 16.77 -8.30 9.52
N THR A 230 17.29 -7.65 8.49
CA THR A 230 18.65 -7.12 8.43
C THR A 230 18.71 -5.61 8.54
N GLU A 231 17.69 -4.92 8.02
CA GLU A 231 17.66 -3.45 7.98
C GLU A 231 16.25 -2.91 8.25
N VAL A 232 16.19 -1.85 9.06
CA VAL A 232 14.99 -1.02 9.22
C VAL A 232 15.38 0.45 9.00
N ASP A 233 14.61 1.16 8.17
CA ASP A 233 14.84 2.57 7.87
C ASP A 233 13.72 3.44 8.47
N PHE A 234 14.07 4.17 9.52
CA PHE A 234 13.23 5.18 10.17
C PHE A 234 13.64 6.62 9.81
N SER A 235 14.44 6.80 8.75
CA SER A 235 14.92 8.14 8.38
C SER A 235 13.76 9.13 8.20
N GLY A 236 13.87 10.29 8.82
CA GLY A 236 12.84 11.33 8.83
C GLY A 236 11.62 11.06 9.72
N CYS A 237 11.56 9.92 10.41
CA CYS A 237 10.47 9.64 11.35
C CYS A 237 10.57 10.49 12.62
N ASN A 238 9.41 10.84 13.18
CA ASN A 238 9.29 11.43 14.51
C ASN A 238 8.57 10.44 15.44
N LEU A 239 9.30 9.82 16.35
CA LEU A 239 8.79 8.84 17.32
C LEU A 239 8.73 9.40 18.75
N GLU A 240 8.84 10.73 18.95
CA GLU A 240 8.91 11.35 20.27
C GLU A 240 7.71 11.04 21.19
N ASN A 241 6.54 10.74 20.61
CA ASN A 241 5.32 10.40 21.32
C ASN A 241 5.18 8.90 21.65
N VAL A 242 6.11 8.07 21.21
CA VAL A 242 6.11 6.63 21.51
C VAL A 242 6.35 6.42 23.01
N LYS A 243 5.43 5.70 23.64
CA LYS A 243 5.45 5.34 25.07
C LYS A 243 5.69 3.87 25.31
N ASP A 244 5.40 3.03 24.31
CA ASP A 244 5.55 1.57 24.41
C ASP A 244 6.25 1.02 23.16
N TYR A 245 7.48 0.55 23.35
CA TYR A 245 8.29 -0.12 22.33
C TYR A 245 8.79 -1.49 22.80
N ARG A 246 8.16 -2.03 23.86
CA ARG A 246 8.54 -3.35 24.41
C ARG A 246 8.49 -4.41 23.34
N PHE A 247 9.50 -5.28 23.35
CA PHE A 247 9.67 -6.42 22.45
C PHE A 247 9.77 -6.07 20.97
N MET A 248 9.92 -4.78 20.62
CA MET A 248 9.96 -4.28 19.25
C MET A 248 10.87 -5.10 18.33
N PHE A 249 12.09 -5.42 18.78
CA PHE A 249 13.10 -6.17 18.02
C PHE A 249 13.42 -7.56 18.60
N ASN A 250 12.59 -8.08 19.49
CA ASN A 250 12.87 -9.38 20.10
C ASN A 250 12.95 -10.49 19.03
N ASN A 251 14.02 -11.29 19.10
CA ASN A 251 14.33 -12.34 18.14
C ASN A 251 14.63 -11.86 16.69
N CYS A 252 14.97 -10.58 16.49
CA CYS A 252 15.49 -10.08 15.23
C CYS A 252 17.00 -10.37 15.11
N LYS A 253 17.36 -11.67 15.06
CA LYS A 253 18.75 -12.14 15.19
C LYS A 253 19.69 -11.70 14.07
N SER A 254 19.16 -11.30 12.93
CA SER A 254 19.93 -10.87 11.75
C SER A 254 20.05 -9.35 11.65
N LEU A 255 19.41 -8.57 12.56
CA LEU A 255 19.34 -7.11 12.45
C LEU A 255 20.75 -6.52 12.62
N SER A 256 21.18 -5.79 11.59
CA SER A 256 22.52 -5.23 11.48
C SER A 256 22.54 -3.74 11.10
N SER A 257 21.38 -3.16 10.79
CA SER A 257 21.26 -1.74 10.46
C SER A 257 19.90 -1.18 10.86
N VAL A 258 19.90 -0.07 11.59
CA VAL A 258 18.72 0.75 11.87
C VAL A 258 19.04 2.19 11.46
N LYS A 259 18.49 2.63 10.33
CA LYS A 259 18.69 3.99 9.84
C LYS A 259 17.75 4.95 10.58
N ALA A 260 18.30 6.07 11.01
CA ALA A 260 17.60 7.15 11.72
C ALA A 260 18.10 8.52 11.24
N VAL A 261 18.44 8.64 9.94
CA VAL A 261 18.95 9.88 9.34
C VAL A 261 17.85 10.95 9.39
N GLY A 262 18.18 12.14 9.87
CA GLY A 262 17.21 13.24 10.00
C GLY A 262 16.19 13.09 11.12
N CYS A 263 16.32 12.06 11.98
CA CYS A 263 15.49 11.93 13.18
C CYS A 263 15.95 12.87 14.30
N ASN A 264 15.03 13.25 15.18
CA ASN A 264 15.37 13.97 16.40
C ASN A 264 16.02 13.04 17.46
N ASP A 265 16.71 13.66 18.45
CA ASP A 265 17.43 12.93 19.50
C ASP A 265 16.53 11.96 20.28
N LYS A 266 15.27 12.34 20.51
CA LYS A 266 14.31 11.52 21.25
C LYS A 266 13.93 10.26 20.47
N THR A 267 13.76 10.36 19.16
CA THR A 267 13.54 9.21 18.27
C THR A 267 14.73 8.26 18.31
N VAL A 268 15.95 8.80 18.20
CA VAL A 268 17.18 7.99 18.27
C VAL A 268 17.32 7.30 19.62
N GLU A 269 16.98 7.98 20.73
CA GLU A 269 16.98 7.41 22.08
C GLU A 269 16.00 6.23 22.19
N ILE A 270 14.77 6.36 21.66
CA ILE A 270 13.76 5.29 21.67
C ILE A 270 14.27 4.07 20.90
N LEU A 271 14.83 4.26 19.71
CA LEU A 271 15.39 3.17 18.90
C LEU A 271 16.57 2.46 19.63
N ARG A 272 17.45 3.26 20.26
CA ARG A 272 18.57 2.75 21.06
C ARG A 272 18.08 1.87 22.21
N ASN A 273 17.09 2.34 22.96
CA ASN A 273 16.51 1.62 24.07
C ASN A 273 15.82 0.32 23.61
N ALA A 274 15.06 0.37 22.49
CA ALA A 274 14.41 -0.81 21.93
C ALA A 274 15.42 -1.90 21.49
N LEU A 275 16.55 -1.51 20.89
CA LEU A 275 17.64 -2.44 20.55
C LEU A 275 18.27 -3.05 21.79
N LYS A 276 18.56 -2.24 22.81
CA LYS A 276 19.14 -2.67 24.09
C LYS A 276 18.22 -3.67 24.79
N ASP A 277 16.90 -3.41 24.83
CA ASP A 277 15.91 -4.33 25.41
C ASP A 277 15.87 -5.70 24.69
N ALA A 278 16.17 -5.70 23.38
CA ALA A 278 16.28 -6.92 22.59
C ALA A 278 17.66 -7.60 22.66
N GLY A 279 18.62 -7.05 23.42
CA GLY A 279 20.00 -7.55 23.50
C GLY A 279 20.82 -7.32 22.22
N ILE A 280 20.44 -6.35 21.40
CA ILE A 280 21.11 -5.98 20.13
C ILE A 280 21.97 -4.74 20.38
N SER A 281 23.17 -4.72 19.77
CA SER A 281 24.08 -3.56 19.88
C SER A 281 23.47 -2.30 19.27
N GLU A 282 23.51 -1.20 20.01
CA GLU A 282 23.07 0.12 19.52
C GLU A 282 23.99 0.73 18.45
N ASN A 283 25.20 0.15 18.27
CA ASN A 283 26.17 0.60 17.25
C ASN A 283 25.68 0.39 15.82
N ILE A 284 24.59 -0.35 15.63
CA ILE A 284 23.96 -0.53 14.31
C ILE A 284 23.05 0.65 13.90
N ILE A 285 22.87 1.67 14.77
CA ILE A 285 22.09 2.86 14.43
C ILE A 285 22.95 3.79 13.58
N VAL A 286 22.38 4.18 12.42
CA VAL A 286 22.98 5.09 11.44
C VAL A 286 22.21 6.41 11.46
N THR A 287 22.84 7.50 11.90
CA THR A 287 22.21 8.84 12.05
C THR A 287 22.70 9.85 11.01
N SER A 288 23.70 9.51 10.19
CA SER A 288 24.23 10.36 9.11
C SER A 288 24.42 9.53 7.86
N GLU A 289 24.33 10.17 6.69
CA GLU A 289 24.65 9.57 5.38
C GLU A 289 26.16 9.28 5.23
#